data_64fb5791f2133e4688cdea4dde1a0816
#
_entry.id   64fb5791f2133e4688cdea4dde1a0816
#
_cell.length_a   1.000
_cell.length_b   1.000
_cell.length_c   1.000
_cell.angle_alpha   90.00
_cell.angle_beta   90.00
_cell.angle_gamma   90.00
#
_symmetry.space_group_name_H-M   'P 1'
#
loop_
_entity.id
_entity.type
_entity.pdbx_description
1 polymer ?
#
loop_
_entity_poly.entity_id
_entity_poly.type
_entity_poly.pdbx_seq_one_letter_code
_entity_poly.pdbx_strand_id
1 'polypeptide(L)'
;VKVAGKILGIPQDLQDRRVEITGPTDRKMVINALNANVKVFMADFEDSMSPAWDKVLDGQVNLRDAVNGNISYTNPSNGKHYQLVDDPAVLICRVRGLHLKEKHRDVARSDHSRRAF
;
A
#
# COMPACT_ATOMS: atom_id res chain seq x y z
N VAL A 1 33.55 -8.98 -12.04
CA VAL A 1 33.18 -7.56 -12.26
C VAL A 1 32.58 -7.03 -10.97
N LYS A 2 33.32 -6.19 -10.23
CA LYS A 2 32.77 -5.49 -9.05
C LYS A 2 31.86 -4.37 -9.56
N VAL A 3 30.54 -4.58 -9.50
CA VAL A 3 29.59 -3.47 -9.65
C VAL A 3 29.56 -2.76 -8.30
N ALA A 4 30.24 -1.63 -8.20
CA ALA A 4 30.11 -0.72 -7.07
C ALA A 4 28.77 0.00 -7.17
N GLY A 5 27.70 -0.67 -6.75
CA GLY A 5 26.38 -0.05 -6.59
C GLY A 5 26.44 0.93 -5.43
N LYS A 6 26.26 2.21 -5.69
CA LYS A 6 26.09 3.20 -4.64
C LYS A 6 24.69 3.04 -4.08
N ILE A 7 24.57 2.53 -2.86
CA ILE A 7 23.29 2.44 -2.17
C ILE A 7 22.88 3.87 -1.80
N LEU A 8 21.69 4.28 -2.26
CA LEU A 8 21.10 5.56 -1.85
C LEU A 8 20.78 5.52 -0.36
N GLY A 9 20.92 6.66 0.31
CA GLY A 9 20.54 6.79 1.72
C GLY A 9 19.03 6.56 1.92
N ILE A 10 18.66 6.23 3.15
CA ILE A 10 17.26 6.08 3.54
C ILE A 10 16.59 7.48 3.44
N PRO A 11 15.38 7.58 2.86
CA PRO A 11 14.60 8.81 2.86
C PRO A 11 14.44 9.42 4.25
N GLN A 12 14.35 10.75 4.32
CA GLN A 12 14.31 11.48 5.59
C GLN A 12 13.12 11.08 6.47
N ASP A 13 11.97 10.85 5.88
CA ASP A 13 10.72 10.45 6.53
C ASP A 13 10.73 8.99 7.02
N LEU A 14 11.70 8.17 6.60
CA LEU A 14 11.88 6.79 7.01
C LEU A 14 13.04 6.58 8.00
N GLN A 15 13.65 7.64 8.52
CA GLN A 15 14.75 7.52 9.49
C GLN A 15 14.29 6.95 10.83
N ASP A 16 13.02 7.16 11.21
CA ASP A 16 12.42 6.62 12.42
C ASP A 16 11.27 5.66 12.06
N ARG A 17 11.53 4.37 12.13
CA ARG A 17 10.56 3.28 11.90
C ARG A 17 10.30 2.43 13.15
N ARG A 18 10.51 2.96 14.33
CA ARG A 18 10.40 2.19 15.58
C ARG A 18 9.02 1.61 15.83
N VAL A 19 7.97 2.25 15.31
CA VAL A 19 6.61 1.71 15.36
C VAL A 19 6.05 1.70 13.95
N GLU A 20 5.93 0.51 13.39
CA GLU A 20 5.38 0.24 12.07
C GLU A 20 4.23 -0.75 12.20
N ILE A 21 3.11 -0.46 11.56
CA ILE A 21 1.97 -1.38 11.45
C ILE A 21 1.74 -1.79 10.00
N THR A 22 1.22 -2.99 9.82
CA THR A 22 0.88 -3.54 8.51
C THR A 22 -0.62 -3.81 8.45
N GLY A 23 -1.24 -3.56 7.33
CA GLY A 23 -2.66 -3.81 7.15
C GLY A 23 -3.10 -3.82 5.69
N PRO A 24 -4.38 -4.18 5.46
CA PRO A 24 -4.95 -4.28 4.12
C PRO A 24 -5.11 -2.91 3.45
N THR A 25 -5.34 -2.94 2.14
CA THR A 25 -5.55 -1.74 1.32
C THR A 25 -7.02 -1.30 1.25
N ASP A 26 -7.88 -1.82 2.14
CA ASP A 26 -9.26 -1.39 2.31
C ASP A 26 -9.34 0.08 2.71
N ARG A 27 -10.25 0.83 2.10
CA ARG A 27 -10.32 2.30 2.23
C ARG A 27 -10.42 2.80 3.67
N LYS A 28 -11.32 2.21 4.45
CA LYS A 28 -11.50 2.57 5.86
C LYS A 28 -10.27 2.19 6.69
N MET A 29 -9.69 1.03 6.42
CA MET A 29 -8.51 0.55 7.14
C MET A 29 -7.28 1.39 6.85
N VAL A 30 -7.07 1.80 5.59
CA VAL A 30 -5.98 2.72 5.20
C VAL A 30 -6.10 4.04 5.97
N ILE A 31 -7.29 4.66 6.03
CA ILE A 31 -7.49 5.91 6.76
C ILE A 31 -7.19 5.72 8.26
N ASN A 32 -7.73 4.67 8.87
CA ASN A 32 -7.51 4.41 10.29
C ASN A 32 -6.03 4.14 10.62
N ALA A 33 -5.33 3.40 9.76
CA ALA A 33 -3.92 3.08 9.96
C ALA A 33 -3.03 4.32 9.80
N LEU A 34 -3.30 5.17 8.79
CA LEU A 34 -2.57 6.43 8.60
C LEU A 34 -2.83 7.43 9.71
N ASN A 35 -4.01 7.40 10.33
CA ASN A 35 -4.37 8.25 11.46
C ASN A 35 -3.92 7.70 12.81
N ALA A 36 -3.42 6.47 12.86
CA ALA A 36 -2.88 5.89 14.08
C ALA A 36 -1.60 6.63 14.49
N ASN A 37 -1.35 6.70 15.80
CA ASN A 37 -0.13 7.32 16.33
C ASN A 37 1.08 6.37 16.18
N VAL A 38 1.42 6.07 14.93
CA VAL A 38 2.55 5.22 14.53
C VAL A 38 3.44 5.99 13.54
N LYS A 39 4.67 5.55 13.37
CA LYS A 39 5.60 6.21 12.44
C LYS A 39 5.33 5.81 11.00
N VAL A 40 5.03 4.54 10.77
CA VAL A 40 4.90 3.98 9.42
C VAL A 40 3.69 3.06 9.35
N PHE A 41 2.94 3.16 8.26
CA PHE A 41 1.94 2.18 7.86
C PHE A 41 2.37 1.49 6.56
N MET A 42 2.47 0.17 6.57
CA MET A 42 2.68 -0.65 5.39
C MET A 42 1.34 -1.17 4.87
N ALA A 43 0.89 -0.61 3.75
CA ALA A 43 -0.27 -1.11 3.02
C ALA A 43 0.14 -2.36 2.22
N ASP A 44 -0.47 -3.50 2.53
CA ASP A 44 0.00 -4.79 2.09
C ASP A 44 -0.97 -5.46 1.11
N PHE A 45 -0.55 -5.60 -0.16
CA PHE A 45 -1.29 -6.30 -1.22
C PHE A 45 -1.06 -7.82 -1.22
N GLU A 46 -0.15 -8.34 -0.41
CA GLU A 46 0.22 -9.75 -0.44
C GLU A 46 -0.48 -10.55 0.67
N ASP A 47 -0.12 -10.31 1.93
CA ASP A 47 -0.54 -11.19 3.03
C ASP A 47 -1.75 -10.65 3.82
N SER A 48 -2.04 -9.37 3.73
CA SER A 48 -3.08 -8.73 4.54
C SER A 48 -4.43 -8.61 3.86
N MET A 49 -4.59 -9.09 2.63
CA MET A 49 -5.84 -8.99 1.89
C MET A 49 -6.09 -10.18 0.97
N SER A 50 -7.37 -10.42 0.65
CA SER A 50 -7.74 -11.39 -0.37
C SER A 50 -7.24 -10.94 -1.76
N PRO A 51 -6.67 -11.84 -2.57
CA PRO A 51 -6.17 -11.51 -3.92
C PRO A 51 -7.30 -11.42 -4.98
N ALA A 52 -8.52 -11.14 -4.57
CA ALA A 52 -9.63 -10.90 -5.50
C ALA A 52 -9.34 -9.66 -6.36
N TRP A 53 -9.67 -9.74 -7.65
CA TRP A 53 -9.31 -8.72 -8.63
C TRP A 53 -9.86 -7.33 -8.28
N ASP A 54 -11.13 -7.26 -7.89
CA ASP A 54 -11.79 -6.04 -7.43
C ASP A 54 -11.06 -5.42 -6.23
N LYS A 55 -10.66 -6.24 -5.25
CA LYS A 55 -9.93 -5.79 -4.07
C LYS A 55 -8.55 -5.21 -4.41
N VAL A 56 -7.86 -5.82 -5.36
CA VAL A 56 -6.55 -5.33 -5.81
C VAL A 56 -6.70 -3.98 -6.52
N LEU A 57 -7.71 -3.83 -7.37
CA LEU A 57 -7.96 -2.56 -8.07
C LEU A 57 -8.41 -1.46 -7.10
N ASP A 58 -9.37 -1.75 -6.22
CA ASP A 58 -9.83 -0.81 -5.20
C ASP A 58 -8.68 -0.36 -4.29
N GLY A 59 -7.80 -1.29 -3.93
CA GLY A 59 -6.61 -1.00 -3.14
C GLY A 59 -5.69 0.01 -3.81
N GLN A 60 -5.44 -0.11 -5.12
CA GLN A 60 -4.63 0.85 -5.87
C GLN A 60 -5.26 2.24 -5.89
N VAL A 61 -6.58 2.32 -6.09
CA VAL A 61 -7.32 3.58 -6.03
C VAL A 61 -7.24 4.20 -4.63
N ASN A 62 -7.43 3.40 -3.59
CA ASN A 62 -7.36 3.85 -2.21
C ASN A 62 -5.99 4.41 -1.85
N LEU A 63 -4.90 3.74 -2.25
CA LEU A 63 -3.55 4.25 -1.99
C LEU A 63 -3.23 5.50 -2.80
N ARG A 64 -3.67 5.59 -4.06
CA ARG A 64 -3.55 6.83 -4.84
C ARG A 64 -4.24 8.00 -4.15
N ASP A 65 -5.46 7.81 -3.68
CA ASP A 65 -6.22 8.84 -2.97
C ASP A 65 -5.56 9.22 -1.63
N ALA A 66 -4.95 8.24 -0.94
CA ALA A 66 -4.20 8.47 0.30
C ALA A 66 -2.94 9.33 0.04
N VAL A 67 -2.15 9.00 -0.98
CA VAL A 67 -0.94 9.76 -1.37
C VAL A 67 -1.30 11.20 -1.76
N ASN A 68 -2.44 11.37 -2.43
CA ASN A 68 -2.93 12.70 -2.82
C ASN A 68 -3.58 13.48 -1.65
N GLY A 69 -3.72 12.87 -0.47
CA GLY A 69 -4.30 13.50 0.71
C GLY A 69 -5.81 13.70 0.65
N ASN A 70 -6.50 13.11 -0.32
CA ASN A 70 -7.94 13.28 -0.54
C ASN A 70 -8.79 12.05 -0.21
N ILE A 71 -8.18 11.02 0.39
CA ILE A 71 -8.92 9.83 0.80
C ILE A 71 -9.92 10.16 1.90
N SER A 72 -11.17 9.75 1.69
CA SER A 72 -12.23 9.84 2.69
C SER A 72 -13.16 8.65 2.57
N TYR A 73 -13.89 8.35 3.63
CA TYR A 73 -14.85 7.26 3.67
C TYR A 73 -16.01 7.62 4.60
N THR A 74 -17.23 7.44 4.14
CA THR A 74 -18.42 7.56 4.97
C THR A 74 -19.05 6.19 5.15
N ASN A 75 -19.17 5.74 6.39
CA ASN A 75 -19.76 4.46 6.69
C ASN A 75 -21.28 4.50 6.43
N PRO A 76 -21.81 3.68 5.50
CA PRO A 76 -23.22 3.71 5.14
C PRO A 76 -24.16 3.25 6.26
N SER A 77 -23.65 2.47 7.23
CA SER A 77 -24.46 1.93 8.32
C SER A 77 -24.75 2.93 9.42
N ASN A 78 -23.83 3.87 9.69
CA ASN A 78 -23.94 4.81 10.81
C ASN A 78 -23.63 6.25 10.45
N GLY A 79 -23.37 6.54 9.17
CA GLY A 79 -23.05 7.87 8.67
C GLY A 79 -21.70 8.45 9.14
N LYS A 80 -20.89 7.68 9.87
CA LYS A 80 -19.60 8.14 10.37
C LYS A 80 -18.63 8.43 9.23
N HIS A 81 -18.09 9.65 9.24
CA HIS A 81 -17.11 10.11 8.25
C HIS A 81 -15.68 9.92 8.76
N TYR A 82 -14.81 9.43 7.87
CA TYR A 82 -13.38 9.20 8.11
C TYR A 82 -12.59 9.98 7.06
N GLN A 83 -11.55 10.68 7.50
CA GLN A 83 -10.60 11.41 6.65
C GLN A 83 -9.22 11.41 7.30
N LEU A 84 -8.18 11.78 6.54
CA LEU A 84 -6.83 11.87 7.09
C LEU A 84 -6.72 13.02 8.09
N VAL A 85 -5.88 12.81 9.12
CA VAL A 85 -5.38 13.87 9.99
C VAL A 85 -4.32 14.71 9.26
N ASP A 86 -3.94 15.86 9.83
CA ASP A 86 -2.96 16.77 9.21
C ASP A 86 -1.55 16.18 9.12
N ASP A 87 -1.20 15.29 10.05
CA ASP A 87 0.12 14.61 10.10
C ASP A 87 -0.09 13.09 10.14
N PRO A 88 -0.42 12.46 9.02
CA PRO A 88 -0.62 11.01 8.95
C PRO A 88 0.72 10.27 9.02
N ALA A 89 0.67 8.98 9.39
CA ALA A 89 1.83 8.08 9.31
C ALA A 89 2.41 8.02 7.90
N VAL A 90 3.71 7.74 7.79
CA VAL A 90 4.36 7.53 6.49
C VAL A 90 3.83 6.26 5.84
N LEU A 91 3.38 6.35 4.59
CA LEU A 91 2.84 5.23 3.84
C LEU A 91 3.93 4.48 3.09
N ILE A 92 4.03 3.17 3.33
CA ILE A 92 4.80 2.24 2.51
C ILE A 92 3.83 1.29 1.83
N CYS A 93 4.08 0.95 0.57
CA CYS A 93 3.31 -0.03 -0.19
C CYS A 93 4.11 -1.32 -0.37
N ARG A 94 3.59 -2.44 0.15
CA ARG A 94 4.09 -3.78 -0.14
C ARG A 94 3.31 -4.36 -1.30
N VAL A 95 3.94 -4.45 -2.46
CA VAL A 95 3.38 -5.10 -3.63
C VAL A 95 3.51 -6.63 -3.52
N ARG A 96 2.70 -7.35 -4.30
CA ARG A 96 2.80 -8.81 -4.37
C ARG A 96 4.16 -9.23 -4.94
N GLY A 97 4.71 -10.32 -4.38
CA GLY A 97 6.00 -10.85 -4.80
C GLY A 97 6.02 -11.24 -6.29
N LEU A 98 7.13 -10.96 -6.97
CA LEU A 98 7.31 -11.26 -8.39
C LEU A 98 7.22 -12.77 -8.73
N HIS A 99 7.37 -13.64 -7.73
CA HIS A 99 7.23 -15.09 -7.85
C HIS A 99 5.77 -15.56 -7.86
N LEU A 100 4.82 -14.72 -7.45
CA LEU A 100 3.41 -15.05 -7.40
C LEU A 100 2.79 -14.97 -8.80
N LYS A 101 1.97 -15.98 -9.14
CA LYS A 101 1.24 -16.01 -10.41
C LYS A 101 0.01 -15.12 -10.31
N GLU A 102 -0.18 -14.25 -11.30
CA GLU A 102 -1.40 -13.46 -11.44
C GLU A 102 -2.39 -14.20 -12.34
N LYS A 103 -3.48 -14.70 -11.74
CA LYS A 103 -4.47 -15.51 -12.45
C LYS A 103 -5.47 -14.67 -13.25
N HIS A 104 -5.59 -13.40 -12.92
CA HIS A 104 -6.58 -12.48 -13.51
C HIS A 104 -6.09 -11.80 -14.77
N ARG A 105 -4.82 -11.98 -15.13
CA ARG A 105 -4.20 -11.33 -16.26
C ARG A 105 -3.36 -12.30 -17.07
N ASP A 106 -3.86 -12.68 -18.23
CA ASP A 106 -3.04 -13.30 -19.28
C ASP A 106 -2.31 -12.22 -20.07
N VAL A 107 -1.02 -12.11 -19.85
CA VAL A 107 -0.16 -11.38 -20.77
C VAL A 107 0.27 -12.39 -21.84
N ALA A 108 -0.09 -12.13 -23.09
CA ALA A 108 0.36 -12.91 -24.22
C ALA A 108 1.87 -13.16 -24.07
N ARG A 109 2.27 -14.44 -24.11
CA ARG A 109 3.60 -14.92 -23.83
C ARG A 109 4.68 -14.15 -24.57
N SER A 110 5.31 -13.23 -23.92
CA SER A 110 6.73 -13.01 -24.07
C SER A 110 7.38 -13.55 -22.81
N ASP A 111 8.43 -14.30 -22.97
CA ASP A 111 9.13 -15.10 -21.96
C ASP A 111 9.90 -14.24 -20.92
N HIS A 112 9.30 -13.15 -20.47
CA HIS A 112 9.88 -12.20 -19.56
C HIS A 112 9.02 -12.09 -18.30
N SER A 113 9.66 -12.34 -17.20
CA SER A 113 9.21 -12.20 -15.83
C SER A 113 7.99 -11.30 -15.66
N ARG A 114 6.89 -11.90 -15.26
CA ARG A 114 5.65 -11.21 -14.92
C ARG A 114 5.96 -10.18 -13.84
N ARG A 115 5.96 -8.94 -14.20
CA ARG A 115 6.13 -7.86 -13.25
C ARG A 115 4.84 -7.75 -12.44
N ALA A 116 4.95 -7.92 -11.14
CA ALA A 116 3.90 -7.51 -10.22
C ALA A 116 3.79 -5.98 -10.28
N PHE A 117 2.60 -5.49 -10.36
CA PHE A 117 2.28 -4.08 -10.25
C PHE A 117 1.85 -3.77 -8.83
#